data_c7fdd167b093c3842823e5e977eca906
#
_entry.id   c7fdd167b093c3842823e5e977eca906
#
_cell.length_a   1.000
_cell.length_b   1.000
_cell.length_c   1.000
_cell.angle_alpha   90.00
_cell.angle_beta   90.00
_cell.angle_gamma   90.00
#
_symmetry.space_group_name_H-M   'P 1'
#
loop_
_entity.id
_entity.type
_entity.pdbx_description
1 polymer ?
#
loop_
_entity_poly.entity_id
_entity_poly.type
_entity_poly.pdbx_seq_one_letter_code
_entity_poly.pdbx_strand_id
1 'polypeptide(L)'
;MHITSADEAIAEALRVIGDAQPRCGATTVVAIDGPSGAGKTDFAAALAERLPDAYVLHMDDMYAGWDGLEQAVTDLHDQVLAPIARGERAEYRRWDWEHDRYAQWRTLPTTPLLLVEGVGSGAGRGADLESVLIWLEADREVRFQRGVERDGEAFLPHWQRWAVQEDALFLADATRVRANLIINTSP
;
A
#
# COMPACT_ATOMS: atom_id res chain seq x y z
N MET A 1 -4.77 16.32 -14.97
CA MET A 1 -5.41 17.15 -13.93
C MET A 1 -4.35 17.40 -12.85
N HIS A 2 -4.05 18.65 -12.52
CA HIS A 2 -3.14 18.94 -11.41
C HIS A 2 -3.96 18.93 -10.12
N ILE A 3 -3.70 17.99 -9.24
CA ILE A 3 -4.26 17.93 -7.90
C ILE A 3 -3.41 18.86 -7.04
N THR A 4 -4.03 19.91 -6.48
CA THR A 4 -3.34 21.00 -5.79
C THR A 4 -3.59 21.01 -4.28
N SER A 5 -4.52 20.17 -3.77
CA SER A 5 -4.79 20.05 -2.35
C SER A 5 -5.07 18.59 -1.93
N ALA A 6 -4.89 18.31 -0.63
CA ALA A 6 -5.21 17.01 -0.06
C ALA A 6 -6.71 16.66 -0.22
N ASP A 7 -7.60 17.65 -0.05
CA ASP A 7 -9.04 17.45 -0.21
C ASP A 7 -9.44 17.12 -1.65
N GLU A 8 -8.81 17.75 -2.64
CA GLU A 8 -9.01 17.42 -4.05
C GLU A 8 -8.51 15.99 -4.37
N ALA A 9 -7.38 15.58 -3.77
CA ALA A 9 -6.85 14.24 -3.92
C ALA A 9 -7.80 13.18 -3.38
N ILE A 10 -8.36 13.40 -2.19
CA ILE A 10 -9.36 12.51 -1.59
C ILE A 10 -10.64 12.48 -2.42
N ALA A 11 -11.14 13.62 -2.87
CA ALA A 11 -12.34 13.68 -3.70
C ALA A 11 -12.19 12.91 -5.02
N GLU A 12 -11.03 13.03 -5.67
CA GLU A 12 -10.76 12.30 -6.92
C GLU A 12 -10.58 10.79 -6.66
N ALA A 13 -9.92 10.41 -5.56
CA ALA A 13 -9.81 9.01 -5.17
C ALA A 13 -11.20 8.38 -4.93
N LEU A 14 -12.08 9.08 -4.20
CA LEU A 14 -13.44 8.63 -3.96
C LEU A 14 -14.23 8.45 -5.26
N ARG A 15 -14.04 9.36 -6.24
CA ARG A 15 -14.67 9.24 -7.55
C ARG A 15 -14.18 7.99 -8.29
N VAL A 16 -12.86 7.78 -8.36
CA VAL A 16 -12.27 6.63 -9.05
C VAL A 16 -12.69 5.32 -8.39
N ILE A 17 -12.75 5.28 -7.04
CA ILE A 17 -13.20 4.11 -6.29
C ILE A 17 -14.69 3.84 -6.53
N GLY A 18 -15.51 4.88 -6.55
CA GLY A 18 -16.96 4.78 -6.79
C GLY A 18 -17.33 4.23 -8.16
N ASP A 19 -16.48 4.46 -9.16
CA ASP A 19 -16.65 3.96 -10.53
C ASP A 19 -16.09 2.53 -10.71
N ALA A 20 -15.32 2.02 -9.73
CA ALA A 20 -14.63 0.75 -9.85
C ALA A 20 -15.54 -0.46 -9.62
N GLN A 21 -15.25 -1.54 -10.33
CA GLN A 21 -15.92 -2.82 -10.13
C GLN A 21 -15.02 -3.78 -9.33
N PRO A 22 -15.60 -4.65 -8.48
CA PRO A 22 -14.82 -5.67 -7.78
C PRO A 22 -14.04 -6.57 -8.76
N ARG A 23 -12.77 -6.81 -8.48
CA ARG A 23 -11.89 -7.72 -9.24
C ARG A 23 -11.33 -8.84 -8.38
N CYS A 24 -11.49 -8.75 -7.07
CA CYS A 24 -11.04 -9.75 -6.11
C CYS A 24 -12.26 -10.46 -5.49
N GLY A 25 -12.87 -11.38 -6.23
CA GLY A 25 -14.16 -11.96 -5.86
C GLY A 25 -15.25 -10.87 -5.79
N ALA A 26 -15.90 -10.72 -4.63
CA ALA A 26 -16.89 -9.67 -4.38
C ALA A 26 -16.27 -8.38 -3.76
N THR A 27 -14.96 -8.36 -3.55
CA THR A 27 -14.26 -7.25 -2.88
C THR A 27 -13.63 -6.30 -3.90
N THR A 28 -13.90 -5.02 -3.77
CA THR A 28 -13.17 -3.95 -4.44
C THR A 28 -11.85 -3.74 -3.68
N VAL A 29 -10.72 -3.99 -4.34
CA VAL A 29 -9.38 -3.77 -3.77
C VAL A 29 -8.81 -2.47 -4.31
N VAL A 30 -8.40 -1.59 -3.41
CA VAL A 30 -7.73 -0.33 -3.71
C VAL A 30 -6.32 -0.42 -3.18
N ALA A 31 -5.34 -0.48 -4.07
CA ALA A 31 -3.93 -0.38 -3.71
C ALA A 31 -3.52 1.10 -3.62
N ILE A 32 -2.88 1.48 -2.52
CA ILE A 32 -2.31 2.82 -2.28
C ILE A 32 -0.81 2.63 -2.18
N ASP A 33 -0.13 2.75 -3.32
CA ASP A 33 1.28 2.44 -3.49
C ASP A 33 2.14 3.68 -3.75
N GLY A 34 3.42 3.50 -3.75
CA GLY A 34 4.42 4.55 -3.95
C GLY A 34 5.58 4.42 -2.97
N PRO A 35 6.67 5.15 -3.20
CA PRO A 35 7.88 5.02 -2.42
C PRO A 35 7.68 5.41 -0.95
N SER A 36 8.57 4.93 -0.07
CA SER A 36 8.58 5.26 1.35
C SER A 36 8.66 6.77 1.57
N GLY A 37 7.91 7.29 2.55
CA GLY A 37 7.82 8.72 2.84
C GLY A 37 6.90 9.53 1.91
N ALA A 38 6.19 8.88 0.97
CA ALA A 38 5.24 9.55 0.07
C ALA A 38 3.89 9.92 0.72
N GLY A 39 3.64 9.62 2.00
CA GLY A 39 2.41 10.00 2.72
C GLY A 39 1.24 9.02 2.52
N LYS A 40 1.51 7.77 2.14
CA LYS A 40 0.48 6.74 1.89
C LYS A 40 -0.40 6.47 3.10
N THR A 41 0.18 6.34 4.27
CA THR A 41 -0.55 6.00 5.51
C THR A 41 -1.54 7.10 5.90
N ASP A 42 -1.11 8.37 5.85
CA ASP A 42 -1.98 9.50 6.15
C ASP A 42 -3.10 9.62 5.11
N PHE A 43 -2.77 9.40 3.84
CA PHE A 43 -3.75 9.40 2.75
C PHE A 43 -4.77 8.26 2.92
N ALA A 44 -4.33 7.05 3.22
CA ALA A 44 -5.20 5.90 3.45
C ALA A 44 -6.11 6.11 4.66
N ALA A 45 -5.60 6.71 5.74
CA ALA A 45 -6.40 7.05 6.92
C ALA A 45 -7.49 8.07 6.57
N ALA A 46 -7.15 9.18 5.89
CA ALA A 46 -8.10 10.19 5.47
C ALA A 46 -9.16 9.64 4.49
N LEU A 47 -8.77 8.72 3.62
CA LEU A 47 -9.68 8.05 2.71
C LEU A 47 -10.63 7.09 3.46
N ALA A 48 -10.14 6.34 4.43
CA ALA A 48 -10.92 5.42 5.25
C ALA A 48 -11.98 6.14 6.10
N GLU A 49 -11.70 7.35 6.57
CA GLU A 49 -12.71 8.18 7.27
C GLU A 49 -13.94 8.49 6.39
N ARG A 50 -13.76 8.50 5.08
CA ARG A 50 -14.83 8.76 4.10
C ARG A 50 -15.48 7.49 3.56
N LEU A 51 -14.94 6.32 3.89
CA LEU A 51 -15.34 4.99 3.42
C LEU A 51 -15.55 4.05 4.62
N PRO A 52 -16.67 4.20 5.35
CA PRO A 52 -16.88 3.49 6.63
C PRO A 52 -16.92 1.96 6.52
N ASP A 53 -17.17 1.43 5.33
CA ASP A 53 -17.19 -0.02 5.07
C ASP A 53 -15.81 -0.56 4.63
N ALA A 54 -14.79 0.31 4.53
CA ALA A 54 -13.45 -0.10 4.13
C ALA A 54 -12.68 -0.71 5.30
N TYR A 55 -11.96 -1.78 5.00
CA TYR A 55 -10.88 -2.28 5.87
C TYR A 55 -9.53 -1.84 5.33
N VAL A 56 -8.64 -1.36 6.19
CA VAL A 56 -7.28 -0.96 5.82
C VAL A 56 -6.30 -2.05 6.23
N LEU A 57 -5.56 -2.57 5.26
CA LEU A 57 -4.42 -3.46 5.46
C LEU A 57 -3.12 -2.67 5.23
N HIS A 58 -2.27 -2.65 6.23
CA HIS A 58 -0.95 -2.02 6.16
C HIS A 58 0.11 -3.04 5.75
N MET A 59 0.84 -2.77 4.67
CA MET A 59 1.95 -3.63 4.22
C MET A 59 3.09 -3.69 5.25
N ASP A 60 3.22 -2.68 6.10
CA ASP A 60 4.17 -2.65 7.22
C ASP A 60 3.97 -3.81 8.19
N ASP A 61 2.76 -4.35 8.29
CA ASP A 61 2.46 -5.57 9.05
C ASP A 61 3.05 -6.84 8.39
N MET A 62 3.39 -6.78 7.12
CA MET A 62 3.79 -7.95 6.32
C MET A 62 5.28 -7.99 5.96
N TYR A 63 6.00 -6.86 5.98
CA TYR A 63 7.43 -6.88 5.68
C TYR A 63 8.22 -7.64 6.74
N ALA A 64 8.92 -8.70 6.33
CA ALA A 64 9.83 -9.45 7.18
C ALA A 64 11.17 -8.71 7.34
N GLY A 65 11.15 -7.63 8.13
CA GLY A 65 12.30 -6.73 8.31
C GLY A 65 12.57 -5.87 7.07
N TRP A 66 13.73 -5.25 7.05
CA TRP A 66 14.15 -4.29 6.02
C TRP A 66 14.51 -4.92 4.66
N ASP A 67 14.50 -6.24 4.54
CA ASP A 67 14.73 -6.97 3.28
C ASP A 67 13.47 -7.69 2.79
N GLY A 68 12.35 -7.53 3.49
CA GLY A 68 11.14 -8.31 3.28
C GLY A 68 10.19 -7.79 2.20
N LEU A 69 10.57 -6.80 1.37
CA LEU A 69 9.66 -6.17 0.42
C LEU A 69 9.11 -7.16 -0.61
N GLU A 70 9.96 -7.88 -1.33
CA GLU A 70 9.55 -8.83 -2.37
C GLU A 70 8.70 -9.98 -1.81
N GLN A 71 9.09 -10.48 -0.62
CA GLN A 71 8.33 -11.52 0.06
C GLN A 71 6.94 -11.02 0.48
N ALA A 72 6.83 -9.79 1.01
CA ALA A 72 5.55 -9.22 1.41
C ALA A 72 4.59 -9.01 0.22
N VAL A 73 5.11 -8.63 -0.96
CA VAL A 73 4.30 -8.56 -2.20
C VAL A 73 3.76 -9.95 -2.58
N THR A 74 4.59 -10.99 -2.44
CA THR A 74 4.17 -12.37 -2.66
C THR A 74 3.14 -12.81 -1.64
N ASP A 75 3.38 -12.53 -0.37
CA ASP A 75 2.49 -12.88 0.74
C ASP A 75 1.14 -12.16 0.66
N LEU A 76 1.11 -10.90 0.24
CA LEU A 76 -0.13 -10.17 -0.02
C LEU A 76 -1.00 -10.94 -1.02
N HIS A 77 -0.41 -11.38 -2.12
CA HIS A 77 -1.15 -12.17 -3.09
C HIS A 77 -1.60 -13.52 -2.49
N ASP A 78 -0.66 -14.32 -1.98
CA ASP A 78 -0.91 -15.72 -1.63
C ASP A 78 -1.75 -15.88 -0.37
N GLN A 79 -1.59 -14.99 0.61
CA GLN A 79 -2.26 -15.05 1.92
C GLN A 79 -3.54 -14.22 1.99
N VAL A 80 -3.66 -13.16 1.16
CA VAL A 80 -4.79 -12.22 1.24
C VAL A 80 -5.62 -12.22 -0.05
N LEU A 81 -5.06 -11.75 -1.16
CA LEU A 81 -5.86 -11.46 -2.35
C LEU A 81 -6.39 -12.73 -3.03
N ALA A 82 -5.55 -13.77 -3.20
CA ALA A 82 -5.98 -14.99 -3.84
C ALA A 82 -7.06 -15.77 -3.03
N PRO A 83 -6.97 -15.89 -1.69
CA PRO A 83 -8.09 -16.41 -0.89
C PRO A 83 -9.38 -15.61 -1.06
N ILE A 84 -9.34 -14.27 -0.96
CA ILE A 84 -10.51 -13.41 -1.15
C ILE A 84 -11.12 -13.64 -2.54
N ALA A 85 -10.31 -13.69 -3.58
CA ALA A 85 -10.78 -13.91 -4.95
C ALA A 85 -11.53 -15.25 -5.12
N ARG A 86 -11.18 -16.26 -4.30
CA ARG A 86 -11.88 -17.56 -4.27
C ARG A 86 -13.08 -17.60 -3.31
N GLY A 87 -13.38 -16.50 -2.62
CA GLY A 87 -14.42 -16.45 -1.58
C GLY A 87 -14.02 -17.16 -0.29
N GLU A 88 -12.72 -17.35 -0.06
CA GLU A 88 -12.16 -17.99 1.12
C GLU A 88 -11.77 -16.96 2.17
N ARG A 89 -11.56 -17.41 3.41
CA ARG A 89 -11.06 -16.59 4.49
C ARG A 89 -9.60 -16.25 4.23
N ALA A 90 -9.25 -14.98 4.32
CA ALA A 90 -7.88 -14.50 4.23
C ALA A 90 -7.25 -14.38 5.61
N GLU A 91 -6.03 -14.84 5.73
CA GLU A 91 -5.22 -14.74 6.95
C GLU A 91 -3.78 -14.45 6.55
N TYR A 92 -3.15 -13.49 7.22
CA TYR A 92 -1.75 -13.15 6.97
C TYR A 92 -0.93 -13.20 8.25
N ARG A 93 0.36 -13.40 8.10
CA ARG A 93 1.28 -13.47 9.22
C ARG A 93 1.91 -12.11 9.46
N ARG A 94 1.63 -11.50 10.63
CA ARG A 94 2.16 -10.20 10.98
C ARG A 94 3.65 -10.28 11.32
N TRP A 95 4.42 -9.28 10.90
CA TRP A 95 5.79 -9.07 11.36
C TRP A 95 5.81 -8.23 12.65
N ASP A 96 6.63 -8.65 13.60
CA ASP A 96 6.89 -7.94 14.85
C ASP A 96 8.24 -7.22 14.72
N TRP A 97 8.18 -5.95 14.43
CA TRP A 97 9.35 -5.09 14.23
C TRP A 97 10.20 -4.92 15.49
N GLU A 98 9.59 -4.97 16.68
CA GLU A 98 10.31 -4.85 17.95
C GLU A 98 11.19 -6.08 18.24
N HIS A 99 10.70 -7.27 17.88
CA HIS A 99 11.37 -8.53 18.16
C HIS A 99 12.00 -9.17 16.93
N ASP A 100 11.95 -8.51 15.77
CA ASP A 100 12.50 -8.95 14.49
C ASP A 100 12.11 -10.40 14.13
N ARG A 101 10.81 -10.70 14.22
CA ARG A 101 10.26 -12.04 13.98
C ARG A 101 8.81 -12.01 13.52
N TYR A 102 8.37 -13.11 12.94
CA TYR A 102 6.95 -13.32 12.70
C TYR A 102 6.18 -13.46 14.00
N ALA A 103 5.09 -12.71 14.11
CA ALA A 103 4.11 -12.79 15.19
C ALA A 103 2.95 -13.75 14.84
N GLN A 104 1.80 -13.53 15.47
CA GLN A 104 0.59 -14.33 15.24
C GLN A 104 -0.01 -14.08 13.86
N TRP A 105 -0.75 -15.08 13.39
CA TRP A 105 -1.63 -14.91 12.24
C TRP A 105 -2.76 -13.94 12.57
N ARG A 106 -3.10 -13.10 11.59
CA ARG A 106 -4.25 -12.21 11.66
C ARG A 106 -5.25 -12.61 10.59
N THR A 107 -6.52 -12.73 10.99
CA THR A 107 -7.62 -12.92 10.05
C THR A 107 -8.08 -11.58 9.53
N LEU A 108 -8.23 -11.48 8.23
CA LEU A 108 -8.86 -10.33 7.59
C LEU A 108 -10.38 -10.47 7.71
N PRO A 109 -11.12 -9.44 8.14
CA PRO A 109 -12.58 -9.47 8.10
C PRO A 109 -13.07 -9.50 6.64
N THR A 110 -14.19 -10.16 6.40
CA THR A 110 -14.87 -10.06 5.10
C THR A 110 -15.36 -8.64 4.91
N THR A 111 -14.93 -7.99 3.83
CA THR A 111 -15.26 -6.60 3.54
C THR A 111 -15.57 -6.42 2.05
N PRO A 112 -16.53 -5.56 1.69
CA PRO A 112 -16.77 -5.21 0.30
C PRO A 112 -15.67 -4.31 -0.29
N LEU A 113 -14.89 -3.62 0.59
CA LEU A 113 -13.85 -2.68 0.20
C LEU A 113 -12.60 -2.89 1.05
N LEU A 114 -11.50 -3.23 0.39
CA LEU A 114 -10.19 -3.41 1.01
C LEU A 114 -9.23 -2.33 0.50
N LEU A 115 -8.75 -1.48 1.39
CA LEU A 115 -7.64 -0.58 1.12
C LEU A 115 -6.35 -1.27 1.54
N VAL A 116 -5.42 -1.49 0.62
CA VAL A 116 -4.08 -2.02 0.91
C VAL A 116 -3.10 -0.87 0.73
N GLU A 117 -2.44 -0.45 1.81
CA GLU A 117 -1.49 0.65 1.73
C GLU A 117 -0.08 0.21 2.10
N GLY A 118 0.88 0.73 1.37
CA GLY A 118 2.31 0.51 1.59
C GLY A 118 3.07 0.26 0.29
N VAL A 119 4.39 0.22 0.38
CA VAL A 119 5.28 -0.05 -0.75
C VAL A 119 4.99 -1.44 -1.32
N GLY A 120 4.73 -1.52 -2.61
CA GLY A 120 4.45 -2.78 -3.28
C GLY A 120 3.02 -3.29 -3.14
N SER A 121 2.11 -2.51 -2.54
CA SER A 121 0.69 -2.88 -2.42
C SER A 121 0.01 -3.05 -3.78
N GLY A 122 0.48 -2.35 -4.80
CA GLY A 122 -0.01 -2.40 -6.17
C GLY A 122 0.87 -3.20 -7.13
N ALA A 123 1.83 -3.99 -6.63
CA ALA A 123 2.82 -4.66 -7.46
C ALA A 123 2.63 -6.20 -7.50
N GLY A 124 3.32 -6.83 -8.45
CA GLY A 124 3.43 -8.26 -8.55
C GLY A 124 2.16 -8.98 -9.00
N ARG A 125 2.00 -10.22 -8.52
CA ARG A 125 0.89 -11.11 -8.93
C ARG A 125 -0.48 -10.66 -8.48
N GLY A 126 -0.56 -9.74 -7.50
CA GLY A 126 -1.81 -9.16 -7.00
C GLY A 126 -2.44 -8.14 -7.94
N ALA A 127 -1.66 -7.57 -8.86
CA ALA A 127 -2.08 -6.47 -9.73
C ALA A 127 -3.37 -6.72 -10.54
N ASP A 128 -3.60 -7.97 -10.96
CA ASP A 128 -4.83 -8.33 -11.69
C ASP A 128 -6.08 -8.39 -10.81
N LEU A 129 -5.90 -8.49 -9.49
CA LEU A 129 -6.99 -8.54 -8.51
C LEU A 129 -7.34 -7.16 -7.94
N GLU A 130 -6.55 -6.16 -8.22
CA GLU A 130 -6.81 -4.78 -7.82
C GLU A 130 -7.85 -4.12 -8.73
N SER A 131 -8.79 -3.43 -8.12
CA SER A 131 -9.80 -2.64 -8.82
C SER A 131 -9.30 -1.23 -9.13
N VAL A 132 -8.51 -0.66 -8.21
CA VAL A 132 -7.94 0.67 -8.32
C VAL A 132 -6.50 0.65 -7.78
N LEU A 133 -5.61 1.30 -8.51
CA LEU A 133 -4.26 1.61 -8.06
C LEU A 133 -4.08 3.12 -7.96
N ILE A 134 -3.81 3.61 -6.76
CA ILE A 134 -3.47 5.00 -6.45
C ILE A 134 -1.99 5.07 -6.15
N TRP A 135 -1.27 5.88 -6.90
CA TRP A 135 0.16 6.10 -6.71
C TRP A 135 0.41 7.43 -6.01
N LEU A 136 1.09 7.39 -4.86
CA LEU A 136 1.58 8.59 -4.20
C LEU A 136 3.08 8.75 -4.42
N GLU A 137 3.49 9.96 -4.74
CA GLU A 137 4.89 10.31 -4.87
C GLU A 137 5.22 11.65 -4.20
N ALA A 138 6.46 11.83 -3.84
CA ALA A 138 7.02 13.12 -3.42
C ALA A 138 8.51 13.15 -3.77
N ASP A 139 9.09 14.34 -3.78
CA ASP A 139 10.52 14.54 -3.99
C ASP A 139 11.33 13.71 -2.98
N ARG A 140 12.45 13.14 -3.45
CA ARG A 140 13.27 12.24 -2.65
C ARG A 140 13.71 12.85 -1.32
N GLU A 141 14.07 14.12 -1.32
CA GLU A 141 14.49 14.86 -0.13
C GLU A 141 13.34 14.99 0.88
N VAL A 142 12.14 15.32 0.39
CA VAL A 142 10.92 15.41 1.22
C VAL A 142 10.60 14.06 1.86
N ARG A 143 10.69 12.97 1.08
CA ARG A 143 10.43 11.62 1.57
C ARG A 143 11.46 11.20 2.63
N PHE A 144 12.74 11.52 2.41
CA PHE A 144 13.81 11.23 3.36
C PHE A 144 13.59 11.96 4.68
N GLN A 145 13.28 13.26 4.64
CA GLN A 145 12.99 14.05 5.84
C GLN A 145 11.80 13.49 6.62
N ARG A 146 10.70 13.17 5.95
CA ARG A 146 9.53 12.54 6.59
C ARG A 146 9.85 11.19 7.23
N GLY A 147 10.70 10.38 6.59
CA GLY A 147 11.15 9.10 7.14
C GLY A 147 11.98 9.28 8.41
N VAL A 148 12.90 10.25 8.42
CA VAL A 148 13.72 10.57 9.60
C VAL A 148 12.87 11.14 10.74
N GLU A 149 11.90 12.00 10.44
CA GLU A 149 10.99 12.56 11.45
C GLU A 149 10.11 11.47 12.11
N ARG A 150 9.68 10.47 11.33
CA ARG A 150 8.83 9.36 11.81
C ARG A 150 9.62 8.35 12.65
N ASP A 151 10.75 7.87 12.12
CA ASP A 151 11.46 6.70 12.63
C ASP A 151 12.81 7.06 13.32
N GLY A 152 13.21 8.33 13.26
CA GLY A 152 14.44 8.82 13.88
C GLY A 152 15.72 8.29 13.23
N GLU A 153 16.80 8.24 14.02
CA GLU A 153 18.12 7.79 13.53
C GLU A 153 18.15 6.30 13.16
N ALA A 154 17.20 5.50 13.67
CA ALA A 154 17.09 4.08 13.34
C ALA A 154 16.77 3.84 11.85
N PHE A 155 16.16 4.80 11.19
CA PHE A 155 15.82 4.75 9.76
C PHE A 155 17.05 4.94 8.85
N LEU A 156 18.02 5.76 9.26
CA LEU A 156 19.13 6.18 8.40
C LEU A 156 19.92 5.02 7.77
N PRO A 157 20.35 3.96 8.50
CA PRO A 157 21.11 2.87 7.91
C PRO A 157 20.28 2.03 6.92
N HIS A 158 18.96 2.08 6.99
CA HIS A 158 18.07 1.26 6.18
C HIS A 158 17.51 1.98 4.95
N TRP A 159 17.48 3.32 4.96
CA TRP A 159 16.92 4.14 3.89
C TRP A 159 17.42 3.76 2.49
N GLN A 160 18.75 3.74 2.30
CA GLN A 160 19.33 3.45 0.99
C GLN A 160 19.06 2.01 0.54
N ARG A 161 19.12 1.06 1.47
CA ARG A 161 18.88 -0.35 1.21
C ARG A 161 17.41 -0.62 0.83
N TRP A 162 16.48 0.03 1.52
CA TRP A 162 15.07 -0.05 1.22
C TRP A 162 14.76 0.62 -0.12
N ALA A 163 15.28 1.82 -0.38
CA ALA A 163 15.10 2.54 -1.63
C ALA A 163 15.56 1.74 -2.87
N VAL A 164 16.63 0.97 -2.77
CA VAL A 164 17.10 0.10 -3.84
C VAL A 164 16.07 -1.01 -4.15
N GLN A 165 15.45 -1.59 -3.13
CA GLN A 165 14.39 -2.60 -3.33
C GLN A 165 13.13 -1.99 -3.97
N GLU A 166 12.71 -0.80 -3.49
CA GLU A 166 11.59 -0.04 -4.08
C GLU A 166 11.82 0.23 -5.56
N ASP A 167 12.97 0.81 -5.90
CA ASP A 167 13.34 1.17 -7.28
C ASP A 167 13.34 -0.07 -8.19
N ALA A 168 13.89 -1.18 -7.72
CA ALA A 168 13.92 -2.44 -8.47
C ALA A 168 12.51 -3.01 -8.70
N LEU A 169 11.68 -3.04 -7.65
CA LEU A 169 10.30 -3.52 -7.72
C LEU A 169 9.46 -2.67 -8.69
N PHE A 170 9.46 -1.36 -8.51
CA PHE A 170 8.66 -0.45 -9.31
C PHE A 170 9.08 -0.41 -10.79
N LEU A 171 10.39 -0.56 -11.07
CA LEU A 171 10.89 -0.66 -12.42
C LEU A 171 10.43 -1.97 -13.10
N ALA A 172 10.53 -3.08 -12.40
CA ALA A 172 10.18 -4.40 -12.93
C ALA A 172 8.67 -4.53 -13.20
N ASP A 173 7.85 -3.96 -12.33
CA ASP A 173 6.38 -4.06 -12.37
C ASP A 173 5.70 -2.91 -13.12
N ALA A 174 6.41 -1.82 -13.40
CA ALA A 174 5.88 -0.59 -13.98
C ALA A 174 4.67 -0.02 -13.20
N THR A 175 4.65 -0.18 -11.88
CA THR A 175 3.53 0.11 -10.98
C THR A 175 2.96 1.52 -11.19
N ARG A 176 3.84 2.53 -11.19
CA ARG A 176 3.44 3.94 -11.40
C ARG A 176 2.69 4.16 -12.72
N VAL A 177 3.10 3.46 -13.78
CA VAL A 177 2.51 3.62 -15.13
C VAL A 177 1.11 3.01 -15.19
N ARG A 178 0.83 1.98 -14.39
CA ARG A 178 -0.49 1.31 -14.28
C ARG A 178 -1.48 2.06 -13.41
N ALA A 179 -1.03 3.07 -12.65
CA ALA A 179 -1.87 3.76 -11.68
C ALA A 179 -3.08 4.46 -12.33
N ASN A 180 -4.25 4.27 -11.74
CA ASN A 180 -5.48 4.96 -12.11
C ASN A 180 -5.46 6.44 -11.68
N LEU A 181 -4.72 6.73 -10.60
CA LEU A 181 -4.57 8.07 -10.05
C LEU A 181 -3.14 8.25 -9.55
N ILE A 182 -2.50 9.37 -9.91
CA ILE A 182 -1.18 9.75 -9.45
C ILE A 182 -1.31 11.05 -8.65
N ILE A 183 -0.80 11.04 -7.42
CA ILE A 183 -0.85 12.16 -6.49
C ILE A 183 0.58 12.53 -6.08
N ASN A 184 0.97 13.78 -6.35
CA ASN A 184 2.21 14.33 -5.84
C ASN A 184 1.93 15.03 -4.50
N THR A 185 2.62 14.61 -3.45
CA THR A 185 2.48 15.12 -2.08
C THR A 185 3.64 16.04 -1.68
N SER A 186 4.51 16.43 -2.61
CA SER A 186 5.50 17.48 -2.36
C SER A 186 4.81 18.81 -2.05
N PRO A 187 5.38 19.62 -1.15
CA PRO A 187 4.85 20.94 -0.80
C PRO A 187 4.88 21.92 -1.96
#